data_32f2742543c494e41d5026748ee5f60a
#
_entry.id   32f2742543c494e41d5026748ee5f60a
#
_cell.length_a   1.000
_cell.length_b   1.000
_cell.length_c   1.000
_cell.angle_alpha   90.00
_cell.angle_beta   90.00
_cell.angle_gamma   90.00
#
_symmetry.space_group_name_H-M   'P 1'
#
loop_
_entity.id
_entity.type
_entity.pdbx_description
1 polymer ?
#
loop_
_entity_poly.entity_id
_entity_poly.type
_entity_poly.pdbx_seq_one_letter_code
_entity_poly.pdbx_strand_id
1 'polypeptide(L)'
;GVQGLMVNCPGMFHSQVGDILARESGTFALMWNANEQGVKIGMRSRTGFDCIPLAESLGGGGHAQACGCKMPHARLAELLSGDFRADPLAQYA
;
A
#
# COMPACT_ATOMS: atom_id res chain seq x y z
N GLY A 1 4.94 5.43 14.37
CA GLY A 1 4.04 5.09 13.28
C GLY A 1 3.71 3.61 13.20
N VAL A 2 2.85 3.27 12.28
CA VAL A 2 2.43 1.90 12.06
C VAL A 2 3.36 1.24 11.05
N GLN A 3 3.78 0.02 11.36
CA GLN A 3 4.59 -0.78 10.45
C GLN A 3 3.74 -1.83 9.77
N GLY A 4 3.96 -2.00 8.48
CA GLY A 4 3.35 -3.03 7.67
C GLY A 4 4.41 -3.76 6.86
N LEU A 5 3.97 -4.66 6.01
CA LEU A 5 4.87 -5.39 5.11
C LEU A 5 4.68 -4.88 3.68
N MET A 6 5.78 -4.81 2.94
CA MET A 6 5.76 -4.38 1.55
C MET A 6 6.45 -5.42 0.68
N VAL A 7 5.86 -5.73 -0.47
CA VAL A 7 6.41 -6.73 -1.38
C VAL A 7 6.18 -6.32 -2.83
N ASN A 8 7.12 -6.67 -3.69
CA ASN A 8 6.95 -6.60 -5.14
C ASN A 8 6.28 -7.89 -5.62
N CYS A 9 5.12 -7.77 -6.25
CA CYS A 9 4.47 -8.93 -6.84
C CYS A 9 3.52 -8.50 -7.97
N PRO A 10 3.23 -9.39 -8.93
CA PRO A 10 2.30 -9.08 -10.01
C PRO A 10 0.92 -8.68 -9.49
N GLY A 11 0.27 -7.76 -10.19
CA GLY A 11 -1.03 -7.23 -9.77
C GLY A 11 -2.10 -8.29 -9.57
N MET A 12 -2.07 -9.37 -10.37
CA MET A 12 -3.04 -10.45 -10.27
C MET A 12 -3.00 -11.18 -8.92
N PHE A 13 -1.90 -11.05 -8.17
CA PHE A 13 -1.75 -11.69 -6.86
C PHE A 13 -1.93 -10.73 -5.69
N HIS A 14 -2.18 -9.44 -5.94
CA HIS A 14 -2.24 -8.44 -4.87
C HIS A 14 -3.28 -8.79 -3.81
N SER A 15 -4.44 -9.29 -4.22
CA SER A 15 -5.51 -9.65 -3.28
C SER A 15 -5.08 -10.77 -2.34
N GLN A 16 -4.56 -11.85 -2.89
CA GLN A 16 -4.18 -13.04 -2.11
C GLN A 16 -2.95 -12.78 -1.24
N VAL A 17 -1.91 -12.21 -1.84
CA VAL A 17 -0.67 -11.89 -1.11
C VAL A 17 -0.95 -10.84 -0.05
N GLY A 18 -1.75 -9.84 -0.38
CA GLY A 18 -2.10 -8.78 0.54
C GLY A 18 -2.82 -9.30 1.78
N ASP A 19 -3.76 -10.21 1.62
CA ASP A 19 -4.45 -10.82 2.76
C ASP A 19 -3.50 -11.54 3.68
N ILE A 20 -2.60 -12.34 3.10
CA ILE A 20 -1.62 -13.10 3.89
C ILE A 20 -0.69 -12.16 4.65
N LEU A 21 -0.12 -11.18 3.96
CA LEU A 21 0.83 -10.26 4.57
C LEU A 21 0.18 -9.31 5.58
N ALA A 22 -1.05 -8.89 5.34
CA ALA A 22 -1.77 -8.06 6.31
C ALA A 22 -2.00 -8.83 7.61
N ARG A 23 -2.32 -10.12 7.52
CA ARG A 23 -2.45 -10.96 8.71
C ARG A 23 -1.12 -11.13 9.43
N GLU A 24 -0.03 -11.39 8.68
CA GLU A 24 1.28 -11.54 9.28
C GLU A 24 1.75 -10.27 9.98
N SER A 25 1.54 -9.13 9.35
CA SER A 25 1.94 -7.85 9.94
C SER A 25 1.04 -7.44 11.11
N GLY A 26 -0.22 -7.89 11.09
CA GLY A 26 -1.22 -7.44 12.04
C GLY A 26 -1.76 -6.05 11.75
N THR A 27 -1.29 -5.39 10.72
CA THR A 27 -1.63 -4.01 10.37
C THR A 27 -2.04 -3.91 8.90
N PHE A 28 -1.06 -3.70 8.02
CA PHE A 28 -1.33 -3.57 6.59
C PHE A 28 -0.23 -4.20 5.76
N ALA A 29 -0.54 -4.41 4.49
CA ALA A 29 0.42 -4.84 3.48
C ALA A 29 0.29 -3.97 2.25
N LEU A 30 1.43 -3.69 1.62
CA LEU A 30 1.50 -2.93 0.39
C LEU A 30 2.18 -3.79 -0.66
N MET A 31 1.51 -4.00 -1.78
CA MET A 31 2.02 -4.76 -2.91
C MET A 31 2.21 -3.82 -4.07
N TRP A 32 3.35 -3.92 -4.75
CA TRP A 32 3.61 -3.05 -5.90
C TRP A 32 4.18 -3.82 -7.07
N ASN A 33 3.91 -3.32 -8.27
CA ASN A 33 4.59 -3.77 -9.47
C ASN A 33 4.67 -2.61 -10.45
N ALA A 34 5.68 -2.65 -11.31
CA ALA A 34 5.90 -1.61 -12.28
C ALA A 34 5.74 -2.18 -13.69
N ASN A 35 5.25 -1.36 -14.61
CA ASN A 35 5.16 -1.67 -16.02
C ASN A 35 5.46 -0.42 -16.84
N GLU A 36 5.20 -0.47 -18.15
CA GLU A 36 5.47 0.67 -19.03
C GLU A 36 4.71 1.93 -18.65
N GLN A 37 3.56 1.78 -18.00
CA GLN A 37 2.67 2.88 -17.66
C GLN A 37 2.97 3.50 -16.31
N GLY A 38 3.74 2.83 -15.46
CA GLY A 38 4.05 3.32 -14.13
C GLY A 38 4.08 2.24 -13.08
N VAL A 39 3.86 2.63 -11.83
CA VAL A 39 3.86 1.73 -10.68
C VAL A 39 2.43 1.58 -10.19
N LYS A 40 1.97 0.33 -10.10
CA LYS A 40 0.67 0.00 -9.54
C LYS A 40 0.85 -0.49 -8.12
N ILE A 41 0.04 0.04 -7.21
CA ILE A 41 0.11 -0.28 -5.79
C ILE A 41 -1.23 -0.81 -5.32
N GLY A 42 -1.20 -1.96 -4.67
CA GLY A 42 -2.36 -2.49 -3.95
C GLY A 42 -2.08 -2.46 -2.47
N MET A 43 -3.12 -2.26 -1.69
CA MET A 43 -3.02 -2.22 -0.23
C MET A 43 -4.11 -3.08 0.38
N ARG A 44 -3.76 -3.80 1.42
CA ARG A 44 -4.70 -4.57 2.24
C ARG A 44 -4.40 -4.28 3.69
N SER A 45 -5.43 -4.25 4.52
CA SER A 45 -5.23 -4.02 5.95
C SER A 45 -6.17 -4.89 6.77
N ARG A 46 -5.83 -5.02 8.04
CA ARG A 46 -6.67 -5.72 9.02
C ARG A 46 -7.74 -4.76 9.54
N THR A 47 -8.79 -5.33 10.12
CA THR A 47 -9.84 -4.57 10.78
C THR A 47 -9.19 -3.64 11.82
N GLY A 48 -9.56 -2.38 11.79
CA GLY A 48 -8.98 -1.37 12.68
C GLY A 48 -7.89 -0.53 12.01
N PHE A 49 -7.47 -0.91 10.78
CA PHE A 49 -6.47 -0.14 10.03
C PHE A 49 -7.08 0.24 8.69
N ASP A 50 -7.44 1.51 8.54
CA ASP A 50 -8.04 2.03 7.31
C ASP A 50 -6.94 2.48 6.36
N CYS A 51 -6.84 1.83 5.20
CA CYS A 51 -5.82 2.18 4.20
C CYS A 51 -6.24 3.32 3.27
N ILE A 52 -7.48 3.78 3.33
CA ILE A 52 -7.97 4.84 2.45
C ILE A 52 -7.14 6.13 2.55
N PRO A 53 -6.83 6.66 3.75
CA PRO A 53 -6.06 7.89 3.83
C PRO A 53 -4.70 7.79 3.14
N LEU A 54 -4.03 6.67 3.27
CA LEU A 54 -2.75 6.45 2.60
C LEU A 54 -2.94 6.39 1.08
N ALA A 55 -3.92 5.64 0.61
CA ALA A 55 -4.20 5.54 -0.81
C ALA A 55 -4.56 6.90 -1.41
N GLU A 56 -5.40 7.67 -0.73
CA GLU A 56 -5.80 9.00 -1.19
C GLU A 56 -4.64 9.98 -1.25
N SER A 57 -3.71 9.90 -0.29
CA SER A 57 -2.52 10.75 -0.31
C SER A 57 -1.62 10.45 -1.52
N LEU A 58 -1.74 9.26 -2.07
CA LEU A 58 -0.99 8.83 -3.25
C LEU A 58 -1.81 8.93 -4.55
N GLY A 59 -3.00 9.52 -4.47
CA GLY A 59 -3.85 9.75 -5.63
C GLY A 59 -4.82 8.61 -5.95
N GLY A 60 -5.01 7.68 -5.02
CA GLY A 60 -5.89 6.54 -5.22
C GLY A 60 -7.09 6.53 -4.29
N GLY A 61 -7.59 5.35 -3.97
CA GLY A 61 -8.74 5.15 -3.10
C GLY A 61 -9.14 3.69 -3.02
N GLY A 62 -10.34 3.43 -2.56
CA GLY A 62 -10.88 2.09 -2.43
C GLY A 62 -11.76 1.94 -1.21
N HIS A 63 -11.60 0.79 -0.55
CA HIS A 63 -12.32 0.46 0.69
C HIS A 63 -11.37 0.46 1.87
N ALA A 64 -11.90 0.52 3.09
CA ALA A 64 -11.10 0.64 4.30
C ALA A 64 -9.97 -0.40 4.40
N GLN A 65 -10.19 -1.61 3.91
CA GLN A 65 -9.23 -2.70 4.03
C GLN A 65 -8.69 -3.17 2.68
N ALA A 66 -9.06 -2.50 1.58
CA ALA A 66 -8.66 -2.88 0.23
C ALA A 66 -8.61 -1.64 -0.65
N CYS A 67 -7.43 -1.07 -0.79
CA CYS A 67 -7.21 0.15 -1.55
C CYS A 67 -6.15 -0.04 -2.62
N GLY A 68 -6.00 0.95 -3.47
CA GLY A 68 -4.95 0.96 -4.45
C GLY A 68 -4.71 2.34 -5.02
N CYS A 69 -3.59 2.48 -5.70
CA CYS A 69 -3.23 3.70 -6.41
C CYS A 69 -2.23 3.39 -7.51
N LYS A 70 -1.96 4.40 -8.32
CA LYS A 70 -0.91 4.35 -9.35
C LYS A 70 -0.02 5.57 -9.17
N MET A 71 1.26 5.40 -9.48
CA MET A 71 2.20 6.51 -9.42
C MET A 71 3.19 6.43 -10.58
N PRO A 72 3.83 7.57 -10.95
CA PRO A 72 4.88 7.55 -11.97
C PRO A 72 6.10 6.77 -11.51
N HIS A 73 6.86 6.23 -12.46
CA HIS A 73 8.10 5.51 -12.16
C HIS A 73 9.06 6.33 -11.29
N ALA A 74 9.09 7.64 -11.49
CA ALA A 74 9.98 8.53 -10.74
C ALA A 74 9.75 8.48 -9.23
N ARG A 75 8.57 8.04 -8.77
CA ARG A 75 8.26 7.95 -7.34
C ARG A 75 8.55 6.60 -6.72
N LEU A 76 9.07 5.65 -7.50
CA LEU A 76 9.35 4.31 -6.98
C LEU A 76 10.36 4.34 -5.83
N ALA A 77 11.41 5.13 -5.94
CA ALA A 77 12.40 5.23 -4.88
C ALA A 77 11.80 5.75 -3.57
N GLU A 78 10.87 6.71 -3.67
CA GLU A 78 10.14 7.24 -2.52
C GLU A 78 9.30 6.13 -1.86
N LEU A 79 8.61 5.34 -2.68
CA LEU A 79 7.83 4.20 -2.18
C LEU A 79 8.72 3.22 -1.42
N LEU A 80 9.85 2.85 -2.02
CA LEU A 80 10.76 1.87 -1.43
C LEU A 80 11.44 2.38 -0.17
N SER A 81 11.63 3.69 -0.05
CA SER A 81 12.19 4.29 1.17
C SER A 81 11.18 4.38 2.31
N GLY A 82 9.90 4.28 2.00
CA GLY A 82 8.83 4.40 2.98
C GLY A 82 8.44 5.83 3.29
N ASP A 83 8.98 6.83 2.58
CA ASP A 83 8.65 8.24 2.83
C ASP A 83 7.18 8.56 2.53
N PHE A 84 6.54 7.76 1.69
CA PHE A 84 5.13 7.93 1.37
C PHE A 84 4.22 7.85 2.59
N ARG A 85 4.70 7.31 3.70
CA ARG A 85 3.91 7.09 4.92
C ARG A 85 3.85 8.29 5.86
N ALA A 86 4.47 9.40 5.50
CA ALA A 86 4.63 10.53 6.41
C ALA A 86 3.31 11.01 7.01
N ASP A 87 2.43 11.58 6.23
CA ASP A 87 1.19 12.16 6.76
C ASP A 87 0.07 11.15 6.98
N PRO A 88 -0.29 10.30 5.99
CA PRO A 88 -1.44 9.41 6.16
C PRO A 88 -1.25 8.41 7.28
N LEU A 89 -0.03 7.96 7.50
CA LEU A 89 0.24 6.98 8.55
C LEU A 89 0.45 7.61 9.91
N ALA A 90 0.64 8.90 9.99
CA ALA A 90 0.77 9.60 11.28
C ALA A 90 -0.47 9.40 12.16
N GLN A 91 -1.63 9.26 11.55
CA GLN A 91 -2.87 9.04 12.30
C GLN A 91 -2.91 7.67 12.99
N TYR A 92 -2.08 6.74 12.59
CA TYR A 92 -2.00 5.41 13.22
C TYR A 92 -0.88 5.35 14.26
N ALA A 93 -0.09 6.39 14.34
CA ALA A 93 1.00 6.43 15.28
C ALA A 93 0.49 6.71 16.68
#